data_ab8d5dc50236bf7247f66b9bea48fc27
#
_entry.id   ab8d5dc50236bf7247f66b9bea48fc27
#
_cell.length_a   1.000
_cell.length_b   1.000
_cell.length_c   1.000
_cell.angle_alpha   90.00
_cell.angle_beta   90.00
_cell.angle_gamma   90.00
#
_symmetry.space_group_name_H-M   'P 1'
#
loop_
_entity.id
_entity.type
_entity.pdbx_description
1 polymer ?
#
loop_
_entity_poly.entity_id
_entity_poly.type
_entity_poly.pdbx_seq_one_letter_code
_entity_poly.pdbx_strand_id
1 'polypeptide(L)'
;MSSDTASSEPATDPLRDQLLDAAGRVFASKGYDGTKIMDIVKAAGLSSGAVYGRFASKNELLLAAVLASVEQNSIASRFNERPVAEMLAEASRADEPLEDQEAMQLEAFIAARREPALATAIAAARARWRETIAGPLIERASTDGSASPDADFDSLVYLVQTLHLGLLVQRGAGQHAPDNDAWQGLIERLLRSMAHPEDAG
;
A
#
# COMPACT_ATOMS: atom_id res chain seq x y z
N MET A 1 20.63 15.38 39.15
CA MET A 1 19.35 15.79 38.58
C MET A 1 19.26 15.10 37.23
N SER A 2 18.68 13.93 37.23
CA SER A 2 18.53 13.09 36.02
C SER A 2 17.18 13.42 35.38
N SER A 3 17.22 13.97 34.16
CA SER A 3 16.02 14.22 33.38
C SER A 3 15.64 12.95 32.64
N ASP A 4 14.61 12.32 33.14
CA ASP A 4 13.95 11.17 32.53
C ASP A 4 13.13 11.70 31.34
N THR A 5 13.66 11.55 30.13
CA THR A 5 12.91 11.82 28.89
C THR A 5 12.17 10.54 28.55
N ALA A 6 10.99 10.37 29.13
CA ALA A 6 10.07 9.31 28.74
C ALA A 6 9.65 9.56 27.29
N SER A 7 10.15 8.74 26.36
CA SER A 7 9.61 8.60 25.01
C SER A 7 8.19 8.06 25.13
N SER A 8 7.19 8.93 24.99
CA SER A 8 5.80 8.52 24.89
C SER A 8 5.60 7.85 23.52
N GLU A 9 5.56 6.51 23.50
CA GLU A 9 4.95 5.79 22.40
C GLU A 9 3.52 6.31 22.20
N PRO A 10 3.07 6.51 20.96
CA PRO A 10 1.70 6.92 20.72
C PRO A 10 0.76 5.85 21.29
N ALA A 11 -0.08 6.24 22.24
CA ALA A 11 -1.07 5.33 22.82
C ALA A 11 -1.93 4.75 21.70
N THR A 12 -1.88 3.43 21.51
CA THR A 12 -2.76 2.71 20.58
C THR A 12 -4.21 2.94 21.00
N ASP A 13 -5.05 3.37 20.07
CA ASP A 13 -6.51 3.46 20.27
C ASP A 13 -7.16 2.18 19.70
N PRO A 14 -7.42 1.14 20.53
CA PRO A 14 -7.95 -0.14 20.04
C PRO A 14 -9.32 0.00 19.35
N LEU A 15 -10.10 1.01 19.74
CA LEU A 15 -11.39 1.27 19.08
C LEU A 15 -11.20 1.89 17.69
N ARG A 16 -10.14 2.66 17.51
CA ARG A 16 -9.77 3.19 16.19
C ARG A 16 -9.35 2.05 15.27
N ASP A 17 -8.50 1.16 15.74
CA ASP A 17 -8.00 0.04 14.95
C ASP A 17 -9.14 -0.91 14.55
N GLN A 18 -10.01 -1.27 15.50
CA GLN A 18 -11.22 -2.06 15.24
C GLN A 18 -12.13 -1.40 14.19
N LEU A 19 -12.25 -0.07 14.23
CA LEU A 19 -13.05 0.68 13.27
C LEU A 19 -12.42 0.69 11.87
N LEU A 20 -11.09 0.85 11.78
CA LEU A 20 -10.36 0.83 10.52
C LEU A 20 -10.40 -0.54 9.85
N ASP A 21 -10.27 -1.63 10.60
CA ASP A 21 -10.41 -3.00 10.10
C ASP A 21 -11.82 -3.27 9.56
N ALA A 22 -12.85 -2.85 10.31
CA ALA A 22 -14.23 -2.98 9.86
C ALA A 22 -14.50 -2.12 8.61
N ALA A 23 -13.95 -0.92 8.55
CA ALA A 23 -14.05 -0.04 7.39
C ALA A 23 -13.42 -0.68 6.15
N GLY A 24 -12.23 -1.26 6.28
CA GLY A 24 -11.55 -1.97 5.21
C GLY A 24 -12.43 -3.06 4.59
N ARG A 25 -12.95 -3.96 5.41
CA ARG A 25 -13.86 -5.04 4.95
C ARG A 25 -15.13 -4.52 4.28
N VAL A 26 -15.76 -3.47 4.83
CA VAL A 26 -17.00 -2.93 4.26
C VAL A 26 -16.73 -2.21 2.94
N PHE A 27 -15.66 -1.42 2.85
CA PHE A 27 -15.28 -0.78 1.59
C PHE A 27 -14.90 -1.80 0.52
N ALA A 28 -14.15 -2.84 0.87
CA ALA A 28 -13.81 -3.94 -0.04
C ALA A 28 -15.05 -4.64 -0.61
N SER A 29 -16.06 -4.89 0.23
CA SER A 29 -17.26 -5.66 -0.16
C SER A 29 -18.32 -4.83 -0.88
N LYS A 30 -18.49 -3.55 -0.54
CA LYS A 30 -19.57 -2.68 -1.05
C LYS A 30 -19.12 -1.58 -1.97
N GLY A 31 -17.83 -1.39 -2.11
CA GLY A 31 -17.24 -0.22 -2.77
C GLY A 31 -17.43 1.07 -1.97
N TYR A 32 -16.74 2.13 -2.40
CA TYR A 32 -16.85 3.43 -1.75
C TYR A 32 -18.27 4.01 -1.82
N ASP A 33 -18.88 4.04 -3.01
CA ASP A 33 -20.19 4.65 -3.22
C ASP A 33 -21.31 3.88 -2.50
N GLY A 34 -21.23 2.54 -2.48
CA GLY A 34 -22.20 1.66 -1.83
C GLY A 34 -22.12 1.63 -0.29
N THR A 35 -21.02 2.11 0.28
CA THR A 35 -20.80 2.09 1.73
C THR A 35 -21.45 3.28 2.44
N LYS A 36 -22.21 3.00 3.50
CA LYS A 36 -22.69 4.01 4.47
C LYS A 36 -21.90 3.88 5.77
N ILE A 37 -21.66 5.00 6.46
CA ILE A 37 -20.98 4.98 7.79
C ILE A 37 -21.67 4.00 8.74
N MET A 38 -23.00 3.91 8.70
CA MET A 38 -23.77 2.97 9.54
C MET A 38 -23.48 1.49 9.24
N ASP A 39 -23.06 1.13 8.05
CA ASP A 39 -22.61 -0.23 7.74
C ASP A 39 -21.32 -0.55 8.49
N ILE A 40 -20.39 0.42 8.52
CA ILE A 40 -19.12 0.29 9.23
C ILE A 40 -19.35 0.25 10.75
N VAL A 41 -20.22 1.11 11.27
CA VAL A 41 -20.63 1.09 12.69
C VAL A 41 -21.10 -0.31 13.10
N LYS A 42 -21.98 -0.92 12.28
CA LYS A 42 -22.51 -2.27 12.55
C LYS A 42 -21.41 -3.33 12.45
N ALA A 43 -20.58 -3.27 11.41
CA ALA A 43 -19.48 -4.21 11.20
C ALA A 43 -18.43 -4.15 12.30
N ALA A 44 -18.19 -2.96 12.85
CA ALA A 44 -17.28 -2.74 13.97
C ALA A 44 -17.89 -3.12 15.33
N GLY A 45 -19.21 -3.30 15.44
CA GLY A 45 -19.87 -3.52 16.72
C GLY A 45 -19.79 -2.32 17.66
N LEU A 46 -19.63 -1.12 17.13
CA LEU A 46 -19.45 0.13 17.89
C LEU A 46 -20.72 0.99 17.86
N SER A 47 -20.76 2.01 18.72
CA SER A 47 -21.82 3.02 18.66
C SER A 47 -21.51 4.07 17.59
N SER A 48 -22.56 4.70 17.03
CA SER A 48 -22.39 5.81 16.09
C SER A 48 -21.57 6.96 16.68
N GLY A 49 -21.74 7.25 17.96
CA GLY A 49 -20.97 8.29 18.66
C GLY A 49 -19.47 8.00 18.70
N ALA A 50 -19.08 6.71 18.83
CA ALA A 50 -17.67 6.31 18.80
C ALA A 50 -17.01 6.57 17.43
N VAL A 51 -17.76 6.42 16.33
CA VAL A 51 -17.29 6.66 14.96
C VAL A 51 -17.21 8.17 14.67
N TYR A 52 -18.30 8.91 14.90
CA TYR A 52 -18.34 10.35 14.62
C TYR A 52 -17.43 11.18 15.55
N GLY A 53 -17.06 10.65 16.72
CA GLY A 53 -16.05 11.26 17.57
C GLY A 53 -14.60 11.14 17.06
N ARG A 54 -14.36 10.23 16.07
CA ARG A 54 -13.03 9.96 15.50
C ARG A 54 -12.86 10.37 14.05
N PHE A 55 -13.94 10.34 13.28
CA PHE A 55 -13.91 10.64 11.85
C PHE A 55 -15.09 11.52 11.45
N ALA A 56 -14.79 12.67 10.84
CA ALA A 56 -15.80 13.64 10.43
C ALA A 56 -16.54 13.22 9.15
N SER A 57 -15.96 12.31 8.34
CA SER A 57 -16.55 11.92 7.06
C SER A 57 -16.17 10.48 6.64
N LYS A 58 -16.92 9.96 5.67
CA LYS A 58 -16.60 8.68 5.02
C LYS A 58 -15.24 8.71 4.31
N ASN A 59 -14.88 9.85 3.71
CA ASN A 59 -13.58 10.06 3.06
C ASN A 59 -12.43 9.94 4.06
N GLU A 60 -12.56 10.60 5.20
CA GLU A 60 -11.55 10.55 6.26
C GLU A 60 -11.38 9.14 6.80
N LEU A 61 -12.47 8.41 6.98
CA LEU A 61 -12.44 7.02 7.44
C LEU A 61 -11.79 6.09 6.40
N LEU A 62 -12.14 6.22 5.10
CA LEU A 62 -11.50 5.45 4.03
C LEU A 62 -10.01 5.73 3.98
N LEU A 63 -9.63 7.00 4.00
CA LEU A 63 -8.23 7.41 3.98
C LEU A 63 -7.45 6.81 5.16
N ALA A 64 -8.00 6.92 6.37
CA ALA A 64 -7.35 6.37 7.56
C ALA A 64 -7.23 4.85 7.49
N ALA A 65 -8.23 4.13 6.94
CA ALA A 65 -8.16 2.70 6.72
C ALA A 65 -7.08 2.31 5.70
N VAL A 66 -6.97 3.05 4.58
CA VAL A 66 -5.91 2.84 3.57
C VAL A 66 -4.53 3.08 4.18
N LEU A 67 -4.34 4.17 4.93
CA LEU A 67 -3.06 4.47 5.57
C LEU A 67 -2.67 3.40 6.59
N ALA A 68 -3.62 2.96 7.42
CA ALA A 68 -3.38 1.90 8.39
C ALA A 68 -3.02 0.57 7.71
N SER A 69 -3.65 0.25 6.58
CA SER A 69 -3.32 -0.97 5.81
C SER A 69 -1.89 -0.93 5.25
N VAL A 70 -1.43 0.23 4.80
CA VAL A 70 -0.04 0.41 4.33
C VAL A 70 0.97 0.29 5.47
N GLU A 71 0.64 0.79 6.65
CA GLU A 71 1.49 0.70 7.83
C GLU A 71 1.54 -0.73 8.40
N GLN A 72 0.42 -1.43 8.48
CA GLN A 72 0.32 -2.82 8.98
C GLN A 72 1.00 -3.82 8.05
N ASN A 73 0.85 -3.65 6.75
CA ASN A 73 1.56 -4.42 5.73
C ASN A 73 2.98 -3.88 5.53
N SER A 74 3.66 -3.54 6.62
CA SER A 74 5.03 -3.06 6.56
C SER A 74 5.89 -4.04 5.75
N ILE A 75 5.86 -3.82 4.45
CA ILE A 75 6.74 -4.46 3.48
C ILE A 75 8.18 -4.38 4.00
N ALA A 76 8.53 -3.31 4.72
CA ALA A 76 9.83 -3.14 5.35
C ALA A 76 10.29 -4.34 6.21
N SER A 77 9.39 -5.02 6.92
CA SER A 77 9.75 -6.23 7.69
C SER A 77 10.00 -7.46 6.81
N ARG A 78 9.44 -7.50 5.61
CA ARG A 78 9.65 -8.56 4.62
C ARG A 78 10.88 -8.29 3.74
N PHE A 79 11.37 -7.04 3.70
CA PHE A 79 12.47 -6.60 2.85
C PHE A 79 13.88 -6.86 3.41
N ASN A 80 14.02 -7.38 4.61
CA ASN A 80 15.33 -7.38 5.28
C ASN A 80 16.37 -8.35 4.72
N GLU A 81 16.02 -9.35 3.89
CA GLU A 81 16.97 -10.40 3.49
C GLU A 81 16.91 -10.83 2.02
N ARG A 82 15.97 -10.32 1.21
CA ARG A 82 15.77 -10.76 -0.17
C ARG A 82 16.08 -9.64 -1.18
N PRO A 83 16.53 -9.97 -2.40
CA PRO A 83 16.67 -9.00 -3.47
C PRO A 83 15.34 -8.31 -3.79
N VAL A 84 15.37 -6.99 -3.95
CA VAL A 84 14.16 -6.18 -4.21
C VAL A 84 13.42 -6.69 -5.46
N ALA A 85 14.16 -7.10 -6.51
CA ALA A 85 13.56 -7.62 -7.74
C ALA A 85 12.71 -8.89 -7.51
N GLU A 86 13.18 -9.83 -6.68
CA GLU A 86 12.44 -11.04 -6.35
C GLU A 86 11.16 -10.74 -5.60
N MET A 87 11.23 -9.79 -4.69
CA MET A 87 10.08 -9.42 -3.87
C MET A 87 9.01 -8.71 -4.67
N LEU A 88 9.42 -7.82 -5.58
CA LEU A 88 8.51 -7.14 -6.48
C LEU A 88 7.90 -8.13 -7.50
N ALA A 89 8.68 -9.10 -7.95
CA ALA A 89 8.17 -10.19 -8.79
C ALA A 89 7.14 -11.04 -8.03
N GLU A 90 7.40 -11.39 -6.76
CA GLU A 90 6.44 -12.11 -5.92
C GLU A 90 5.18 -11.28 -5.65
N ALA A 91 5.33 -9.99 -5.33
CA ALA A 91 4.20 -9.07 -5.17
C ALA A 91 3.40 -8.86 -6.47
N SER A 92 3.95 -9.22 -7.61
CA SER A 92 3.29 -9.17 -8.92
C SER A 92 2.48 -10.43 -9.27
N ARG A 93 2.30 -11.37 -8.33
CA ARG A 93 1.46 -12.56 -8.54
C ARG A 93 0.05 -12.17 -8.95
N ALA A 94 -0.40 -12.79 -10.03
CA ALA A 94 -1.67 -12.44 -10.66
C ALA A 94 -2.73 -13.54 -10.52
N ASP A 95 -2.41 -14.63 -9.81
CA ASP A 95 -3.22 -15.84 -9.69
C ASP A 95 -4.08 -15.90 -8.41
N GLU A 96 -3.87 -14.97 -7.48
CA GLU A 96 -4.62 -14.93 -6.22
C GLU A 96 -5.79 -13.92 -6.28
N PRO A 97 -6.92 -14.21 -5.64
CA PRO A 97 -8.01 -13.24 -5.51
C PRO A 97 -7.52 -12.02 -4.70
N LEU A 98 -8.19 -10.87 -4.89
CA LEU A 98 -7.90 -9.69 -4.07
C LEU A 98 -8.20 -9.95 -2.60
N GLU A 99 -7.29 -9.59 -1.74
CA GLU A 99 -7.56 -9.46 -0.31
C GLU A 99 -8.39 -8.19 -0.03
N ASP A 100 -9.08 -8.16 1.12
CA ASP A 100 -9.92 -7.02 1.51
C ASP A 100 -9.15 -5.68 1.48
N GLN A 101 -7.89 -5.68 1.90
CA GLN A 101 -7.06 -4.48 1.90
C GLN A 101 -6.71 -4.01 0.48
N GLU A 102 -6.42 -4.93 -0.43
CA GLU A 102 -6.13 -4.64 -1.84
C GLU A 102 -7.39 -4.12 -2.54
N ALA A 103 -8.54 -4.76 -2.30
CA ALA A 103 -9.82 -4.30 -2.81
C ALA A 103 -10.17 -2.90 -2.30
N MET A 104 -9.94 -2.61 -1.03
CA MET A 104 -10.11 -1.27 -0.46
C MET A 104 -9.18 -0.24 -1.10
N GLN A 105 -7.92 -0.58 -1.36
CA GLN A 105 -6.98 0.31 -2.07
C GLN A 105 -7.51 0.65 -3.47
N LEU A 106 -7.98 -0.33 -4.21
CA LEU A 106 -8.57 -0.12 -5.54
C LEU A 106 -9.77 0.83 -5.47
N GLU A 107 -10.68 0.62 -4.52
CA GLU A 107 -11.83 1.50 -4.29
C GLU A 107 -11.40 2.93 -3.95
N ALA A 108 -10.33 3.11 -3.17
CA ALA A 108 -9.80 4.42 -2.85
C ALA A 108 -9.28 5.16 -4.09
N PHE A 109 -8.56 4.49 -4.99
CA PHE A 109 -8.11 5.08 -6.27
C PHE A 109 -9.29 5.45 -7.18
N ILE A 110 -10.32 4.62 -7.24
CA ILE A 110 -11.53 4.90 -8.02
C ILE A 110 -12.27 6.12 -7.45
N ALA A 111 -12.44 6.18 -6.13
CA ALA A 111 -13.10 7.28 -5.44
C ALA A 111 -12.32 8.61 -5.58
N ALA A 112 -10.98 8.56 -5.58
CA ALA A 112 -10.12 9.74 -5.74
C ALA A 112 -10.35 10.51 -7.05
N ARG A 113 -10.88 9.87 -8.08
CA ARG A 113 -11.26 10.54 -9.33
C ARG A 113 -12.37 11.58 -9.13
N ARG A 114 -13.19 11.43 -8.11
CA ARG A 114 -14.35 12.31 -7.80
C ARG A 114 -14.17 13.11 -6.53
N GLU A 115 -13.23 12.70 -5.68
CA GLU A 115 -12.98 13.24 -4.35
C GLU A 115 -11.57 13.83 -4.26
N PRO A 116 -11.37 15.14 -4.58
CA PRO A 116 -10.04 15.76 -4.61
C PRO A 116 -9.27 15.64 -3.28
N ALA A 117 -9.96 15.68 -2.15
CA ALA A 117 -9.33 15.51 -0.84
C ALA A 117 -8.71 14.12 -0.69
N LEU A 118 -9.38 13.07 -1.20
CA LEU A 118 -8.86 11.72 -1.20
C LEU A 118 -7.67 11.57 -2.17
N ALA A 119 -7.73 12.20 -3.35
CA ALA A 119 -6.61 12.22 -4.28
C ALA A 119 -5.35 12.84 -3.67
N THR A 120 -5.50 14.00 -2.99
CA THR A 120 -4.40 14.67 -2.28
C THR A 120 -3.82 13.78 -1.19
N ALA A 121 -4.66 13.12 -0.44
CA ALA A 121 -4.25 12.28 0.65
C ALA A 121 -3.55 10.98 0.17
N ILE A 122 -4.01 10.37 -0.91
CA ILE A 122 -3.32 9.23 -1.55
C ILE A 122 -1.95 9.68 -2.08
N ALA A 123 -1.85 10.87 -2.69
CA ALA A 123 -0.57 11.40 -3.14
C ALA A 123 0.41 11.59 -1.97
N ALA A 124 -0.06 12.15 -0.84
CA ALA A 124 0.74 12.30 0.37
C ALA A 124 1.18 10.95 0.96
N ALA A 125 0.28 9.95 0.99
CA ALA A 125 0.62 8.59 1.44
C ALA A 125 1.69 7.93 0.56
N ARG A 126 1.62 8.11 -0.77
CA ARG A 126 2.63 7.61 -1.72
C ARG A 126 3.98 8.30 -1.54
N ALA A 127 3.99 9.63 -1.33
CA ALA A 127 5.22 10.37 -1.02
C ALA A 127 5.86 9.85 0.27
N ARG A 128 5.08 9.68 1.31
CA ARG A 128 5.55 9.13 2.59
C ARG A 128 6.10 7.71 2.45
N TRP A 129 5.41 6.84 1.71
CA TRP A 129 5.90 5.49 1.42
C TRP A 129 7.26 5.52 0.69
N ARG A 130 7.42 6.44 -0.27
CA ARG A 130 8.68 6.64 -0.97
C ARG A 130 9.81 7.03 -0.01
N GLU A 131 9.56 7.95 0.90
CA GLU A 131 10.55 8.42 1.87
C GLU A 131 10.90 7.35 2.91
N THR A 132 9.90 6.65 3.44
CA THR A 132 10.06 5.76 4.60
C THR A 132 10.43 4.32 4.22
N ILE A 133 10.10 3.88 3.02
CA ILE A 133 10.29 2.50 2.58
C ILE A 133 11.20 2.44 1.36
N ALA A 134 10.83 3.09 0.25
CA ALA A 134 11.59 2.99 -0.99
C ALA A 134 12.98 3.63 -0.88
N GLY A 135 13.09 4.80 -0.26
CA GLY A 135 14.36 5.51 -0.08
C GLY A 135 15.43 4.69 0.63
N PRO A 136 15.18 4.14 1.83
CA PRO A 136 16.14 3.27 2.53
C PRO A 136 16.52 2.01 1.75
N LEU A 137 15.60 1.44 0.97
CA LEU A 137 15.90 0.27 0.13
C LEU A 137 16.82 0.64 -1.03
N ILE A 138 16.57 1.76 -1.67
CA ILE A 138 17.39 2.32 -2.75
C ILE A 138 18.81 2.60 -2.24
N GLU A 139 18.93 3.27 -1.09
CA GLU A 139 20.21 3.57 -0.46
C GLU A 139 21.00 2.29 -0.14
N ARG A 140 20.32 1.26 0.36
CA ARG A 140 20.95 -0.05 0.60
C ARG A 140 21.39 -0.70 -0.70
N ALA A 141 20.56 -0.72 -1.73
CA ALA A 141 20.89 -1.31 -3.02
C ALA A 141 22.07 -0.62 -3.69
N SER A 142 22.20 0.69 -3.54
CA SER A 142 23.35 1.46 -4.03
C SER A 142 24.62 1.19 -3.20
N THR A 143 24.48 0.93 -1.90
CA THR A 143 25.61 0.71 -0.99
C THR A 143 26.20 -0.69 -1.10
N ASP A 144 25.35 -1.71 -1.26
CA ASP A 144 25.76 -3.13 -1.39
C ASP A 144 26.08 -3.54 -2.83
N GLY A 145 25.99 -2.62 -3.78
CA GLY A 145 26.27 -2.84 -5.19
C GLY A 145 25.22 -3.63 -5.95
N SER A 146 24.04 -3.80 -5.36
CA SER A 146 22.89 -4.47 -6.03
C SER A 146 22.15 -3.56 -7.01
N ALA A 147 22.52 -2.29 -7.10
CA ALA A 147 22.05 -1.36 -8.12
C ALA A 147 23.13 -0.35 -8.52
N SER A 148 23.12 0.06 -9.79
CA SER A 148 24.03 1.09 -10.32
C SER A 148 23.74 2.47 -9.71
N PRO A 149 24.77 3.33 -9.50
CA PRO A 149 24.58 4.73 -9.16
C PRO A 149 23.78 5.52 -10.21
N ASP A 150 23.78 5.06 -11.46
CA ASP A 150 23.07 5.69 -12.59
C ASP A 150 21.62 5.20 -12.75
N ALA A 151 21.16 4.30 -11.89
CA ALA A 151 19.79 3.79 -11.95
C ALA A 151 18.77 4.91 -11.66
N ASP A 152 17.76 5.06 -12.53
CA ASP A 152 16.65 6.00 -12.32
C ASP A 152 15.62 5.41 -11.34
N PHE A 153 15.90 5.54 -10.07
CA PHE A 153 15.07 5.02 -9.00
C PHE A 153 13.68 5.66 -8.94
N ASP A 154 13.53 6.90 -9.37
CA ASP A 154 12.23 7.58 -9.40
C ASP A 154 11.30 6.92 -10.42
N SER A 155 11.82 6.66 -11.61
CA SER A 155 11.10 5.91 -12.65
C SER A 155 10.83 4.48 -12.23
N LEU A 156 11.77 3.82 -11.56
CA LEU A 156 11.59 2.47 -11.03
C LEU A 156 10.46 2.39 -10.00
N VAL A 157 10.45 3.29 -9.02
CA VAL A 157 9.38 3.38 -8.01
C VAL A 157 8.03 3.64 -8.68
N TYR A 158 7.99 4.54 -9.65
CA TYR A 158 6.76 4.83 -10.39
C TYR A 158 6.26 3.63 -11.19
N LEU A 159 7.15 2.91 -11.85
CA LEU A 159 6.84 1.67 -12.59
C LEU A 159 6.24 0.61 -11.65
N VAL A 160 6.88 0.34 -10.53
CA VAL A 160 6.42 -0.64 -9.53
C VAL A 160 5.03 -0.31 -9.02
N GLN A 161 4.80 0.95 -8.67
CA GLN A 161 3.47 1.40 -8.22
C GLN A 161 2.41 1.27 -9.31
N THR A 162 2.78 1.52 -10.57
CA THR A 162 1.88 1.42 -11.72
C THR A 162 1.54 -0.05 -12.01
N LEU A 163 2.54 -0.93 -11.98
CA LEU A 163 2.35 -2.38 -12.14
C LEU A 163 1.46 -2.93 -11.03
N HIS A 164 1.72 -2.57 -9.78
CA HIS A 164 0.90 -3.00 -8.65
C HIS A 164 -0.57 -2.60 -8.84
N LEU A 165 -0.84 -1.33 -9.17
CA LEU A 165 -2.21 -0.87 -9.42
C LEU A 165 -2.85 -1.60 -10.60
N GLY A 166 -2.11 -1.83 -11.69
CA GLY A 166 -2.58 -2.61 -12.84
C GLY A 166 -2.97 -4.03 -12.47
N LEU A 167 -2.17 -4.69 -11.63
CA LEU A 167 -2.45 -6.03 -11.12
C LEU A 167 -3.69 -6.08 -10.23
N LEU A 168 -3.87 -5.09 -9.35
CA LEU A 168 -5.09 -5.00 -8.54
C LEU A 168 -6.35 -4.90 -9.42
N VAL A 169 -6.29 -4.09 -10.49
CA VAL A 169 -7.39 -3.96 -11.43
C VAL A 169 -7.69 -5.28 -12.15
N GLN A 170 -6.66 -5.96 -12.65
CA GLN A 170 -6.82 -7.24 -13.37
C GLN A 170 -7.36 -8.33 -12.45
N ARG A 171 -6.77 -8.51 -11.26
CA ARG A 171 -7.23 -9.48 -10.26
C ARG A 171 -8.67 -9.20 -9.81
N GLY A 172 -9.00 -7.92 -9.59
CA GLY A 172 -10.38 -7.50 -9.27
C GLY A 172 -11.39 -7.79 -10.38
N ALA A 173 -10.93 -7.84 -11.64
CA ALA A 173 -11.74 -8.22 -12.80
C ALA A 173 -11.72 -9.75 -13.07
N GLY A 174 -11.11 -10.55 -12.20
CA GLY A 174 -10.97 -12.00 -12.36
C GLY A 174 -10.04 -12.40 -13.53
N GLN A 175 -9.12 -11.50 -13.92
CA GLN A 175 -8.15 -11.78 -14.97
C GLN A 175 -6.83 -12.21 -14.34
N HIS A 176 -6.22 -13.23 -14.91
CA HIS A 176 -4.97 -13.80 -14.44
C HIS A 176 -3.90 -13.77 -15.54
N ALA A 177 -2.63 -13.78 -15.15
CA ALA A 177 -1.54 -13.93 -16.09
C ALA A 177 -1.64 -15.31 -16.78
N PRO A 178 -1.36 -15.39 -18.10
CA PRO A 178 -1.40 -16.67 -18.83
C PRO A 178 -0.47 -17.73 -18.25
N ASP A 179 0.68 -17.30 -17.75
CA ASP A 179 1.70 -18.10 -17.08
C ASP A 179 2.35 -17.24 -16.00
N ASN A 180 2.12 -17.61 -14.75
CA ASN A 180 2.56 -16.79 -13.62
C ASN A 180 4.08 -16.83 -13.43
N ASP A 181 4.73 -17.97 -13.69
CA ASP A 181 6.18 -18.11 -13.56
C ASP A 181 6.91 -17.32 -14.67
N ALA A 182 6.39 -17.39 -15.91
CA ALA A 182 6.92 -16.59 -17.02
C ALA A 182 6.73 -15.08 -16.76
N TRP A 183 5.60 -14.68 -16.21
CA TRP A 183 5.32 -13.32 -15.81
C TRP A 183 6.29 -12.81 -14.73
N GLN A 184 6.45 -13.56 -13.63
CA GLN A 184 7.40 -13.21 -12.58
C GLN A 184 8.83 -13.10 -13.10
N GLY A 185 9.27 -14.07 -13.91
CA GLY A 185 10.59 -14.02 -14.51
C GLY A 185 10.81 -12.82 -15.46
N LEU A 186 9.75 -12.38 -16.15
CA LEU A 186 9.81 -11.16 -16.97
C LEU A 186 9.99 -9.92 -16.11
N ILE A 187 9.17 -9.78 -15.06
CA ILE A 187 9.25 -8.64 -14.13
C ILE A 187 10.62 -8.58 -13.46
N GLU A 188 11.13 -9.71 -12.98
CA GLU A 188 12.45 -9.78 -12.36
C GLU A 188 13.57 -9.32 -13.31
N ARG A 189 13.57 -9.79 -14.56
CA ARG A 189 14.56 -9.33 -15.56
C ARG A 189 14.45 -7.84 -15.85
N LEU A 190 13.21 -7.32 -15.99
CA LEU A 190 12.97 -5.90 -16.23
C LEU A 190 13.51 -5.05 -15.08
N LEU A 191 13.20 -5.42 -13.85
CA LEU A 191 13.64 -4.68 -12.67
C LEU A 191 15.16 -4.72 -12.49
N ARG A 192 15.81 -5.87 -12.79
CA ARG A 192 17.28 -5.96 -12.78
C ARG A 192 17.91 -5.07 -13.84
N SER A 193 17.39 -5.07 -15.07
CA SER A 193 17.95 -4.22 -16.13
C SER A 193 17.79 -2.72 -15.85
N MET A 194 16.76 -2.32 -15.12
CA MET A 194 16.58 -0.93 -14.67
C MET A 194 17.50 -0.58 -13.49
N ALA A 195 17.82 -1.53 -12.64
CA ALA A 195 18.76 -1.36 -11.56
C ALA A 195 20.22 -1.31 -12.05
N HIS A 196 20.51 -1.96 -13.19
CA HIS A 196 21.85 -2.03 -13.81
C HIS A 196 21.78 -1.68 -15.30
N PRO A 197 21.55 -0.39 -15.65
CA PRO A 197 21.40 0.03 -17.04
C PRO A 197 22.66 -0.22 -17.90
N GLU A 198 23.84 -0.30 -17.31
CA GLU A 198 25.10 -0.62 -17.97
C GLU A 198 25.18 -2.05 -18.48
N ASP A 199 24.40 -2.99 -17.93
CA ASP A 199 24.36 -4.40 -18.35
C ASP A 199 23.37 -4.65 -19.49
N ALA A 200 22.64 -3.63 -19.93
CA ALA A 200 21.56 -3.74 -20.91
C ALA A 200 22.04 -3.52 -22.38
N GLY A 201 23.36 -3.46 -22.62
CA GLY A 201 23.99 -3.21 -23.94
C GLY A 201 24.19 -4.47 -24.81
#